data_1f13ac759adea87c07fc2b0e71f9a866
#
_entry.id   1f13ac759adea87c07fc2b0e71f9a866
#
_cell.length_a   1.000
_cell.length_b   1.000
_cell.length_c   1.000
_cell.angle_alpha   90.00
_cell.angle_beta   90.00
_cell.angle_gamma   90.00
#
_symmetry.space_group_name_H-M   'P 1'
#
loop_
_entity.id
_entity.type
_entity.pdbx_description
1 polymer ?
#
loop_
_entity_poly.entity_id
_entity_poly.type
_entity_poly.pdbx_seq_one_letter_code
_entity_poly.pdbx_strand_id
1 'polypeptide(L)'
;YAATGRVFNIGENTGILKYRLLQKDIPFYEVPPTVIKKYATGKGNANKEMMLSNFITTTGVNIHDVMNYAGDNPISDIVDSFFICEYAINNSDEIDCPIIQSLL
;
A
#
# COMPACT_ATOMS: atom_id res chain seq x y z
N TYR A 1 -0.24 -12.40 23.48
CA TYR A 1 1.10 -11.81 23.44
C TYR A 1 1.01 -10.32 23.13
N ALA A 2 2.11 -9.61 23.26
CA ALA A 2 2.08 -8.13 23.29
C ALA A 2 1.38 -7.51 22.07
N ALA A 3 1.41 -8.16 20.95
CA ALA A 3 0.79 -7.66 19.71
C ALA A 3 -0.73 -7.85 19.66
N THR A 4 -1.32 -8.62 20.57
CA THR A 4 -2.74 -9.01 20.48
C THR A 4 -3.67 -7.80 20.53
N GLY A 5 -3.46 -6.88 21.47
CA GLY A 5 -4.29 -5.68 21.60
C GLY A 5 -4.20 -4.78 20.36
N ARG A 6 -3.01 -4.62 19.82
CA ARG A 6 -2.80 -3.84 18.59
C ARG A 6 -3.48 -4.48 17.38
N VAL A 7 -3.41 -5.80 17.28
CA VAL A 7 -4.06 -6.54 16.18
C VAL A 7 -5.57 -6.34 16.23
N PHE A 8 -6.19 -6.43 17.42
CA PHE A 8 -7.61 -6.18 17.58
C PHE A 8 -7.97 -4.74 17.21
N ASN A 9 -7.19 -3.75 17.65
CA ASN A 9 -7.45 -2.35 17.32
C ASN A 9 -7.37 -2.09 15.82
N ILE A 10 -6.40 -2.66 15.15
CA ILE A 10 -6.27 -2.55 13.69
C ILE A 10 -7.46 -3.21 13.02
N GLY A 11 -7.89 -4.40 13.47
CA GLY A 11 -9.05 -5.10 12.95
C GLY A 11 -10.33 -4.30 13.10
N GLU A 12 -10.55 -3.68 14.26
CA GLU A 12 -11.71 -2.82 14.52
C GLU A 12 -11.72 -1.62 13.59
N ASN A 13 -10.58 -0.92 13.46
CA ASN A 13 -10.47 0.25 12.58
C ASN A 13 -10.72 -0.11 11.13
N THR A 14 -10.18 -1.21 10.66
CA THR A 14 -10.40 -1.69 9.29
C THR A 14 -11.85 -2.06 9.07
N GLY A 15 -12.49 -2.74 10.04
CA GLY A 15 -13.89 -3.11 9.97
C GLY A 15 -14.81 -1.90 9.91
N ILE A 16 -14.53 -0.89 10.73
CA ILE A 16 -15.30 0.37 10.74
C ILE A 16 -15.15 1.08 9.39
N LEU A 17 -13.94 1.16 8.85
CA LEU A 17 -13.69 1.79 7.54
C LEU A 17 -14.48 1.09 6.45
N LYS A 18 -14.42 -0.24 6.37
CA LYS A 18 -15.17 -1.02 5.39
C LYS A 18 -16.67 -0.81 5.51
N TYR A 19 -17.18 -0.83 6.74
CA TYR A 19 -18.61 -0.61 7.00
C TYR A 19 -19.05 0.77 6.52
N ARG A 20 -18.26 1.81 6.82
CA ARG A 20 -18.55 3.17 6.38
C ARG A 20 -18.51 3.30 4.85
N LEU A 21 -17.56 2.64 4.21
CA LEU A 21 -17.49 2.63 2.74
C LEU A 21 -18.72 1.97 2.13
N LEU A 22 -19.16 0.84 2.71
CA LEU A 22 -20.36 0.14 2.27
C LEU A 22 -21.61 1.01 2.46
N GLN A 23 -21.74 1.70 3.59
CA GLN A 23 -22.86 2.60 3.85
C GLN A 23 -22.95 3.75 2.84
N LYS A 24 -21.82 4.21 2.33
CA LYS A 24 -21.73 5.32 1.38
C LYS A 24 -21.67 4.85 -0.07
N ASP A 25 -21.85 3.55 -0.31
CA ASP A 25 -21.75 2.95 -1.64
C ASP A 25 -20.42 3.27 -2.34
N ILE A 26 -19.33 3.37 -1.57
CA ILE A 26 -17.99 3.58 -2.11
C ILE A 26 -17.35 2.21 -2.32
N PRO A 27 -17.06 1.82 -3.57
CA PRO A 27 -16.41 0.54 -3.82
C PRO A 27 -14.98 0.54 -3.32
N PHE A 28 -14.53 -0.60 -2.80
CA PHE A 28 -13.15 -0.78 -2.37
C PHE A 28 -12.69 -2.19 -2.74
N TYR A 29 -11.39 -2.34 -2.86
CA TYR A 29 -10.75 -3.60 -3.20
C TYR A 29 -9.61 -3.88 -2.24
N GLU A 30 -9.58 -5.09 -1.67
CA GLU A 30 -8.51 -5.49 -0.75
C GLU A 30 -7.43 -6.25 -1.50
N VAL A 31 -6.18 -5.85 -1.28
CA VAL A 31 -5.03 -6.50 -1.88
C VAL A 31 -4.11 -6.98 -0.77
N PRO A 32 -3.77 -8.28 -0.73
CA PRO A 32 -2.83 -8.78 0.27
C PRO A 32 -1.45 -8.11 0.13
N PRO A 33 -0.75 -7.86 1.24
CA PRO A 33 0.60 -7.28 1.18
C PRO A 33 1.59 -8.05 0.31
N THR A 34 1.46 -9.38 0.27
CA THR A 34 2.32 -10.23 -0.55
C THR A 34 2.17 -9.93 -2.05
N VAL A 35 0.97 -9.59 -2.49
CA VAL A 35 0.71 -9.23 -3.89
C VAL A 35 1.42 -7.93 -4.25
N ILE A 36 1.33 -6.92 -3.38
CA ILE A 36 2.00 -5.63 -3.59
C ILE A 36 3.53 -5.81 -3.59
N LYS A 37 4.05 -6.59 -2.65
CA LYS A 37 5.49 -6.86 -2.58
C LYS A 37 5.98 -7.57 -3.85
N LYS A 38 5.23 -8.55 -4.33
CA LYS A 38 5.56 -9.25 -5.57
C LYS A 38 5.50 -8.32 -6.77
N TYR A 39 4.50 -7.47 -6.84
CA TYR A 39 4.38 -6.47 -7.90
C TYR A 39 5.59 -5.53 -7.90
N ALA A 40 5.98 -5.03 -6.72
CA ALA A 40 7.05 -4.05 -6.59
C ALA A 40 8.45 -4.65 -6.85
N THR A 41 8.71 -5.87 -6.39
CA THR A 41 10.06 -6.45 -6.36
C THR A 41 10.20 -7.78 -7.08
N GLY A 42 9.09 -8.40 -7.46
CA GLY A 42 9.09 -9.76 -7.99
C GLY A 42 9.04 -10.85 -6.92
N LYS A 43 9.12 -10.49 -5.64
CA LYS A 43 9.12 -11.44 -4.51
C LYS A 43 8.07 -11.06 -3.48
N GLY A 44 7.14 -11.98 -3.21
CA GLY A 44 6.07 -11.77 -2.24
C GLY A 44 6.54 -11.62 -0.80
N ASN A 45 7.76 -12.03 -0.48
CA ASN A 45 8.37 -11.91 0.84
C ASN A 45 9.42 -10.80 0.92
N ALA A 46 9.34 -9.80 0.05
CA ALA A 46 10.29 -8.70 0.04
C ALA A 46 10.31 -7.93 1.37
N ASN A 47 11.49 -7.54 1.81
CA ASN A 47 11.66 -6.73 3.01
C ASN A 47 11.62 -5.23 2.66
N LYS A 48 11.70 -4.39 3.70
CA LYS A 48 11.64 -2.93 3.53
C LYS A 48 12.75 -2.38 2.65
N GLU A 49 13.94 -2.94 2.74
CA GLU A 49 15.09 -2.51 1.94
C GLU A 49 14.89 -2.81 0.46
N MET A 50 14.34 -3.98 0.14
CA MET A 50 14.01 -4.33 -1.24
C MET A 50 12.92 -3.42 -1.81
N MET A 51 11.90 -3.13 -1.02
CA MET A 51 10.83 -2.22 -1.41
C MET A 51 11.38 -0.82 -1.70
N LEU A 52 12.21 -0.29 -0.80
CA LEU A 52 12.83 1.02 -0.97
C LEU A 52 13.76 1.06 -2.20
N SER A 53 14.57 0.03 -2.39
CA SER A 53 15.46 -0.07 -3.55
C SER A 53 14.68 -0.02 -4.86
N ASN A 54 13.59 -0.75 -4.94
CA ASN A 54 12.74 -0.75 -6.14
C ASN A 54 12.00 0.57 -6.32
N PHE A 55 11.61 1.22 -5.23
CA PHE A 55 11.04 2.56 -5.30
C PHE A 55 12.02 3.55 -5.92
N ILE A 56 13.26 3.55 -5.46
CA ILE A 56 14.31 4.43 -6.00
C ILE A 56 14.56 4.13 -7.49
N THR A 57 14.62 2.85 -7.84
CA THR A 57 14.81 2.43 -9.24
C THR A 57 13.65 2.87 -10.13
N THR A 58 12.42 2.75 -9.64
CA THR A 58 11.23 3.06 -10.42
C THR A 58 11.01 4.56 -10.56
N THR A 59 11.22 5.33 -9.50
CA THR A 59 10.92 6.77 -9.48
C THR A 59 12.14 7.65 -9.73
N GLY A 60 13.35 7.15 -9.50
CA GLY A 60 14.57 7.95 -9.52
C GLY A 60 14.72 8.87 -8.30
N VAL A 61 13.85 8.73 -7.29
CA VAL A 61 13.82 9.59 -6.11
C VAL A 61 14.37 8.86 -4.90
N ASN A 62 15.41 9.41 -4.27
CA ASN A 62 15.85 8.94 -2.96
C ASN A 62 15.04 9.68 -1.89
N ILE A 63 14.02 9.02 -1.37
CA ILE A 63 13.05 9.66 -0.47
C ILE A 63 13.68 10.07 0.87
N HIS A 64 14.71 9.37 1.33
CA HIS A 64 15.44 9.78 2.54
C HIS A 64 16.08 11.16 2.38
N ASP A 65 16.68 11.41 1.21
CA ASP A 65 17.30 12.69 0.92
C ASP A 65 16.26 13.80 0.77
N VAL A 66 15.18 13.51 0.04
CA VAL A 66 14.10 14.49 -0.19
C VAL A 66 13.45 14.92 1.12
N MET A 67 13.19 13.97 2.02
CA MET A 67 12.54 14.24 3.30
C MET A 67 13.53 14.64 4.40
N ASN A 68 14.83 14.52 4.13
CA ASN A 68 15.89 14.73 5.12
C ASN A 68 15.62 13.92 6.39
N TYR A 69 15.29 12.65 6.22
CA TYR A 69 14.88 11.74 7.28
C TYR A 69 15.54 10.38 7.08
N ALA A 70 16.21 9.87 8.10
CA ALA A 70 16.99 8.63 8.04
C ALA A 70 16.26 7.41 8.58
N GLY A 71 15.09 7.58 9.22
CA GLY A 71 14.35 6.48 9.82
C GLY A 71 13.54 5.68 8.80
N ASP A 72 13.01 4.54 9.23
CA ASP A 72 12.21 3.66 8.37
C ASP A 72 10.76 4.15 8.22
N ASN A 73 10.13 4.58 9.31
CA ASN A 73 8.78 5.12 9.31
C ASN A 73 8.86 6.65 9.37
N PRO A 74 8.14 7.38 8.57
CA PRO A 74 7.08 6.97 7.63
C PRO A 74 7.55 6.56 6.24
N ILE A 75 8.86 6.45 5.99
CA ILE A 75 9.40 6.16 4.66
C ILE A 75 8.82 4.87 4.08
N SER A 76 8.78 3.79 4.87
CA SER A 76 8.22 2.53 4.40
C SER A 76 6.73 2.64 4.03
N ASP A 77 5.97 3.45 4.77
CA ASP A 77 4.56 3.67 4.49
C ASP A 77 4.36 4.42 3.16
N ILE A 78 5.22 5.40 2.90
CA ILE A 78 5.17 6.15 1.62
C ILE A 78 5.50 5.23 0.46
N VAL A 79 6.52 4.40 0.60
CA VAL A 79 6.91 3.42 -0.43
C VAL A 79 5.78 2.44 -0.70
N ASP A 80 5.17 1.90 0.36
CA ASP A 80 4.04 0.97 0.23
C ASP A 80 2.86 1.63 -0.46
N SER A 81 2.52 2.85 -0.08
CA SER A 81 1.39 3.57 -0.69
C SER A 81 1.62 3.86 -2.17
N PHE A 82 2.85 4.18 -2.56
CA PHE A 82 3.21 4.35 -3.96
C PHE A 82 2.93 3.09 -4.77
N PHE A 83 3.40 1.93 -4.30
CA PHE A 83 3.21 0.67 -5.02
C PHE A 83 1.77 0.18 -4.99
N ILE A 84 1.01 0.46 -3.93
CA ILE A 84 -0.42 0.18 -3.90
C ILE A 84 -1.14 0.98 -5.00
N CYS A 85 -0.85 2.25 -5.11
CA CYS A 85 -1.42 3.12 -6.12
C CYS A 85 -1.04 2.68 -7.53
N GLU A 86 0.24 2.38 -7.76
CA GLU A 86 0.74 1.92 -9.05
C GLU A 86 0.13 0.58 -9.45
N TYR A 87 0.02 -0.34 -8.50
CA TYR A 87 -0.63 -1.62 -8.72
C TYR A 87 -2.10 -1.42 -9.16
N ALA A 88 -2.83 -0.56 -8.44
CA ALA A 88 -4.22 -0.30 -8.74
C ALA A 88 -4.40 0.29 -10.16
N ILE A 89 -3.55 1.23 -10.53
CA ILE A 89 -3.62 1.86 -11.87
C ILE A 89 -3.30 0.83 -12.97
N ASN A 90 -2.25 0.04 -12.78
CA ASN A 90 -1.78 -0.90 -13.81
C ASN A 90 -2.63 -2.18 -13.89
N ASN A 91 -3.46 -2.46 -12.88
CA ASN A 91 -4.35 -3.62 -12.84
C ASN A 91 -5.81 -3.22 -12.75
N SER A 92 -6.16 -2.08 -13.33
CA SER A 92 -7.52 -1.53 -13.28
C SER A 92 -8.56 -2.45 -13.92
N ASP A 93 -8.18 -3.28 -14.87
CA ASP A 93 -9.09 -4.25 -15.51
C ASP A 93 -9.52 -5.35 -14.53
N GLU A 94 -8.64 -5.72 -13.58
CA GLU A 94 -8.94 -6.69 -12.54
C GLU A 94 -9.67 -6.06 -11.36
N ILE A 95 -9.46 -4.75 -11.16
CA ILE A 95 -10.04 -3.99 -10.05
C ILE A 95 -11.22 -3.20 -10.60
N ASP A 96 -12.42 -3.68 -10.31
CA ASP A 96 -13.65 -2.98 -10.71
C ASP A 96 -13.89 -1.78 -9.78
N CYS A 97 -13.12 -0.72 -9.99
CA CYS A 97 -13.26 0.52 -9.23
C CYS A 97 -13.47 1.70 -10.18
N PRO A 98 -14.68 2.29 -10.20
CA PRO A 98 -14.99 3.42 -11.11
C PRO A 98 -14.07 4.63 -10.92
N ILE A 99 -13.60 4.86 -9.69
CA ILE A 99 -12.69 5.97 -9.41
C ILE A 99 -11.36 5.79 -10.13
N ILE A 100 -10.79 4.58 -10.07
CA ILE A 100 -9.52 4.29 -10.75
C ILE A 100 -9.70 4.41 -12.26
N GLN A 101 -10.78 3.87 -12.80
CA GLN A 101 -11.05 3.94 -14.23
C GLN A 101 -11.22 5.38 -14.71
N SER A 102 -11.79 6.25 -13.90
CA SER A 102 -11.94 7.67 -14.25
C SER A 102 -10.62 8.43 -14.25
N LEU A 103 -9.57 7.91 -13.60
CA LEU A 103 -8.25 8.51 -13.59
C LEU A 103 -7.38 8.09 -14.78
N LEU A 104 -7.78 7.05 -15.48
CA LEU A 104 -7.07 6.56 -16.65
C LEU A 104 -7.50 7.30 -17.92
#